data_799dd462a07f41e4d3855968267cc091
#
_entry.id   799dd462a07f41e4d3855968267cc091
#
_cell.length_a   1.000
_cell.length_b   1.000
_cell.length_c   1.000
_cell.angle_alpha   90.00
_cell.angle_beta   90.00
_cell.angle_gamma   90.00
#
_symmetry.space_group_name_H-M   'P 1'
#
loop_
_entity.id
_entity.type
_entity.pdbx_description
1 polymer ?
#
loop_
_entity_poly.entity_id
_entity_poly.type
_entity_poly.pdbx_seq_one_letter_code
_entity_poly.pdbx_strand_id
1 'polypeptide(L)'
;MRRAVEKSQKLFVVHTKIIPSYNANMEERFLINGGRTLHGKIKVDGAKNAFLPIMAASVLCDGQIQLDNYVALSDLDWMREILKTLNIQTEAWQNFLYIDTKNIENNKISHELTQKVRASIFILGALLGRFRSAVIAYPGGCNIGTRPIDLHIKGFKALGARIIEKHGYIYCHGENLKAGNVFLDFPSVGATESLMMCACLLDGETTLKNV
;
A
#
# COMPACT_ATOMS: atom_id res chain seq x y z
N MET A 1 42.38 1.15 -15.20
CA MET A 1 41.86 2.55 -15.32
C MET A 1 40.41 2.51 -15.77
N ARG A 2 39.45 2.56 -14.83
CA ARG A 2 38.02 2.60 -15.11
C ARG A 2 37.59 4.07 -14.99
N ARG A 3 37.20 4.69 -16.11
CA ARG A 3 36.57 6.03 -16.09
C ARG A 3 35.15 5.91 -15.52
N ALA A 4 34.92 6.52 -14.36
CA ALA A 4 33.59 6.76 -13.85
C ALA A 4 32.92 7.80 -14.74
N VAL A 5 31.81 7.44 -15.36
CA VAL A 5 30.92 8.38 -16.05
C VAL A 5 30.02 9.00 -14.99
N GLU A 6 30.36 10.20 -14.56
CA GLU A 6 29.48 11.03 -13.74
C GLU A 6 28.26 11.45 -14.56
N LYS A 7 27.12 10.79 -14.36
CA LYS A 7 25.83 11.30 -14.85
C LYS A 7 25.41 12.46 -13.95
N SER A 8 25.56 13.68 -14.44
CA SER A 8 25.00 14.85 -13.78
C SER A 8 23.47 14.75 -13.74
N GLN A 9 22.92 14.44 -12.59
CA GLN A 9 21.48 14.54 -12.34
C GLN A 9 21.12 16.01 -12.28
N LYS A 10 20.37 16.49 -13.30
CA LYS A 10 19.76 17.83 -13.28
C LYS A 10 18.59 17.78 -12.30
N LEU A 11 18.77 18.28 -11.11
CA LEU A 11 17.68 18.50 -10.15
C LEU A 11 16.99 19.83 -10.50
N PHE A 12 15.66 19.84 -10.53
CA PHE A 12 14.87 21.04 -10.80
C PHE A 12 14.46 21.71 -9.49
N VAL A 13 14.62 23.04 -9.42
CA VAL A 13 14.08 23.84 -8.30
C VAL A 13 12.63 24.12 -8.59
N VAL A 14 11.76 23.63 -7.70
CA VAL A 14 10.35 24.04 -7.69
C VAL A 14 10.23 25.22 -6.74
N HIS A 15 10.11 26.43 -7.28
CA HIS A 15 9.62 27.55 -6.48
C HIS A 15 8.10 27.46 -6.45
N THR A 16 7.55 26.91 -5.39
CA THR A 16 6.10 26.93 -5.12
C THR A 16 5.71 28.34 -4.74
N LYS A 17 5.24 29.12 -5.68
CA LYS A 17 4.50 30.35 -5.38
C LYS A 17 3.03 29.99 -5.45
N ILE A 18 2.40 29.74 -4.29
CA ILE A 18 0.95 29.70 -4.19
C ILE A 18 0.50 31.13 -4.48
N ILE A 19 -0.10 31.37 -5.63
CA ILE A 19 -0.74 32.65 -5.93
C ILE A 19 -2.19 32.49 -5.50
N PRO A 20 -2.61 33.14 -4.40
CA PRO A 20 -4.02 33.16 -4.05
C PRO A 20 -4.77 33.90 -5.15
N SER A 21 -5.66 33.26 -5.84
CA SER A 21 -6.52 33.94 -6.79
C SER A 21 -7.76 34.46 -6.11
N TYR A 22 -8.12 35.68 -6.45
CA TYR A 22 -9.28 36.39 -5.94
C TYR A 22 -10.63 35.90 -6.55
N ASN A 23 -10.64 34.81 -7.31
CA ASN A 23 -11.82 34.24 -7.94
C ASN A 23 -12.03 32.77 -7.53
N ALA A 24 -13.22 32.43 -7.07
CA ALA A 24 -13.66 31.17 -6.47
C ALA A 24 -13.60 29.90 -7.38
N ASN A 25 -12.99 29.97 -8.57
CA ASN A 25 -12.91 28.87 -9.54
C ASN A 25 -11.50 28.63 -10.10
N MET A 26 -10.42 28.96 -9.38
CA MET A 26 -9.07 28.74 -9.91
C MET A 26 -8.39 27.53 -9.25
N GLU A 27 -8.05 26.57 -10.09
CA GLU A 27 -7.19 25.44 -9.77
C GLU A 27 -5.84 25.91 -9.21
N GLU A 28 -5.39 25.32 -8.13
CA GLU A 28 -4.03 25.53 -7.63
C GLU A 28 -3.01 25.07 -8.69
N ARG A 29 -2.04 25.92 -9.01
CA ARG A 29 -1.01 25.64 -10.03
C ARG A 29 0.38 25.77 -9.47
N PHE A 30 1.25 24.83 -9.85
CA PHE A 30 2.68 24.94 -9.59
C PHE A 30 3.35 25.74 -10.71
N LEU A 31 4.06 26.83 -10.37
CA LEU A 31 4.93 27.54 -11.29
C LEU A 31 6.36 27.03 -11.10
N ILE A 32 6.92 26.39 -12.12
CA ILE A 32 8.26 25.80 -12.07
C ILE A 32 9.19 26.56 -12.99
N ASN A 33 10.20 27.25 -12.42
CA ASN A 33 11.29 27.90 -13.16
C ASN A 33 12.52 27.00 -13.09
N GLY A 34 12.84 26.33 -14.21
CA GLY A 34 13.99 25.44 -14.33
C GLY A 34 15.30 26.17 -14.69
N GLY A 35 16.34 25.42 -15.01
CA GLY A 35 17.62 25.92 -15.55
C GLY A 35 18.69 26.28 -14.52
N ARG A 36 18.43 26.08 -13.22
CA ARG A 36 19.44 26.27 -12.15
C ARG A 36 19.98 24.94 -11.66
N THR A 37 21.30 24.83 -11.50
CA THR A 37 21.93 23.70 -10.82
C THR A 37 21.76 23.87 -9.31
N LEU A 38 21.25 22.81 -8.65
CA LEU A 38 21.10 22.80 -7.20
C LEU A 38 22.29 22.12 -6.55
N HIS A 39 22.77 22.72 -5.46
CA HIS A 39 23.80 22.16 -4.59
C HIS A 39 23.29 22.19 -3.15
N GLY A 40 23.48 21.10 -2.42
CA GLY A 40 23.07 21.00 -1.03
C GLY A 40 22.78 19.58 -0.59
N LYS A 41 22.39 19.46 0.69
CA LYS A 41 21.93 18.21 1.30
C LYS A 41 20.50 18.40 1.75
N ILE A 42 19.63 17.44 1.44
CA ILE A 42 18.27 17.38 1.95
C ILE A 42 18.08 16.06 2.71
N LYS A 43 17.31 16.10 3.79
CA LYS A 43 16.83 14.89 4.45
C LYS A 43 15.55 14.47 3.72
N VAL A 44 15.50 13.22 3.29
CA VAL A 44 14.31 12.64 2.66
C VAL A 44 13.39 12.10 3.75
N ASP A 45 12.13 12.49 3.70
CA ASP A 45 11.10 11.99 4.60
C ASP A 45 10.64 10.57 4.22
N GLY A 46 9.81 9.95 5.07
CA GLY A 46 9.25 8.64 4.82
C GLY A 46 8.43 8.60 3.52
N ALA A 47 8.55 7.50 2.78
CA ALA A 47 7.88 7.32 1.50
C ALA A 47 6.46 6.76 1.66
N LYS A 48 5.44 7.47 1.19
CA LYS A 48 4.03 7.02 1.19
C LYS A 48 3.87 5.58 0.70
N ASN A 49 4.49 5.27 -0.45
CA ASN A 49 4.35 3.97 -1.09
C ASN A 49 5.06 2.83 -0.36
N ALA A 50 5.98 3.12 0.56
CA ALA A 50 6.53 2.14 1.48
C ALA A 50 5.66 2.00 2.74
N PHE A 51 5.14 3.11 3.27
CA PHE A 51 4.31 3.08 4.47
C PHE A 51 3.01 2.30 4.30
N LEU A 52 2.32 2.47 3.18
CA LEU A 52 1.03 1.81 2.94
C LEU A 52 1.10 0.28 3.04
N PRO A 53 2.01 -0.43 2.33
CA PRO A 53 2.14 -1.87 2.50
C PRO A 53 2.68 -2.28 3.87
N ILE A 54 3.56 -1.49 4.51
CA ILE A 54 4.06 -1.77 5.87
C ILE A 54 2.93 -1.66 6.90
N MET A 55 2.07 -0.65 6.80
CA MET A 55 0.88 -0.53 7.63
C MET A 55 -0.07 -1.72 7.44
N ALA A 56 -0.25 -2.20 6.21
CA ALA A 56 -1.04 -3.40 5.96
C ALA A 56 -0.37 -4.66 6.53
N ALA A 57 0.96 -4.78 6.40
CA ALA A 57 1.72 -5.90 6.95
C ALA A 57 1.68 -5.95 8.48
N SER A 58 1.44 -4.83 9.18
CA SER A 58 1.26 -4.83 10.63
C SER A 58 0.13 -5.77 11.08
N VAL A 59 -0.88 -5.99 10.24
CA VAL A 59 -1.99 -6.93 10.50
C VAL A 59 -1.50 -8.37 10.71
N LEU A 60 -0.32 -8.74 10.18
CA LEU A 60 0.28 -10.07 10.37
C LEU A 60 0.83 -10.29 11.79
N CYS A 61 1.10 -9.21 12.52
CA CYS A 61 1.66 -9.26 13.86
C CYS A 61 0.56 -9.40 14.91
N ASP A 62 0.92 -9.92 16.10
CA ASP A 62 0.07 -9.92 17.28
C ASP A 62 0.74 -9.09 18.38
N GLY A 63 0.30 -7.84 18.52
CA GLY A 63 0.90 -6.92 19.48
C GLY A 63 1.00 -5.47 19.02
N GLN A 64 1.95 -4.76 19.62
CA GLN A 64 2.21 -3.36 19.33
C GLN A 64 3.40 -3.23 18.39
N ILE A 65 3.23 -2.39 17.38
CA ILE A 65 4.23 -2.08 16.36
C ILE A 65 4.47 -0.56 16.38
N GLN A 66 5.72 -0.17 16.28
CA GLN A 66 6.13 1.22 16.06
C GLN A 66 6.75 1.33 14.66
N LEU A 67 6.26 2.26 13.87
CA LEU A 67 6.84 2.60 12.57
C LEU A 67 7.49 3.98 12.67
N ASP A 68 8.76 4.06 12.30
CA ASP A 68 9.55 5.28 12.31
C ASP A 68 9.44 6.02 10.97
N ASN A 69 9.78 7.31 10.96
CA ASN A 69 9.72 8.20 9.80
C ASN A 69 8.29 8.37 9.24
N TYR A 70 7.28 8.32 10.10
CA TYR A 70 5.90 8.59 9.72
C TYR A 70 5.75 10.06 9.27
N VAL A 71 5.04 10.24 8.17
CA VAL A 71 4.67 11.56 7.63
C VAL A 71 3.16 11.60 7.49
N ALA A 72 2.53 12.65 8.02
CA ALA A 72 1.08 12.82 7.90
C ALA A 72 0.71 13.12 6.43
N LEU A 73 0.09 12.13 5.78
CA LEU A 73 -0.39 12.20 4.40
C LEU A 73 -1.79 11.61 4.33
N SER A 74 -2.66 12.20 3.52
CA SER A 74 -4.07 11.79 3.40
C SER A 74 -4.26 10.29 3.11
N ASP A 75 -3.42 9.69 2.27
CA ASP A 75 -3.52 8.25 1.97
C ASP A 75 -3.21 7.39 3.21
N LEU A 76 -2.27 7.83 4.08
CA LEU A 76 -1.94 7.13 5.32
C LEU A 76 -3.06 7.29 6.35
N ASP A 77 -3.72 8.45 6.38
CA ASP A 77 -4.88 8.66 7.25
C ASP A 77 -6.05 7.76 6.81
N TRP A 78 -6.32 7.63 5.52
CA TRP A 78 -7.31 6.66 5.03
C TRP A 78 -6.95 5.21 5.36
N MET A 79 -5.66 4.85 5.31
CA MET A 79 -5.23 3.52 5.73
C MET A 79 -5.45 3.31 7.24
N ARG A 80 -5.21 4.33 8.08
CA ARG A 80 -5.53 4.27 9.51
C ARG A 80 -7.03 4.08 9.76
N GLU A 81 -7.90 4.76 9.00
CA GLU A 81 -9.34 4.52 9.09
C GLU A 81 -9.72 3.10 8.68
N ILE A 82 -9.07 2.51 7.66
CA ILE A 82 -9.27 1.10 7.33
C ILE A 82 -8.85 0.21 8.50
N LEU A 83 -7.67 0.40 9.08
CA LEU A 83 -7.20 -0.37 10.22
C LEU A 83 -8.15 -0.27 11.41
N LYS A 84 -8.71 0.91 11.66
CA LYS A 84 -9.71 1.14 12.71
C LYS A 84 -10.97 0.31 12.52
N THR A 85 -11.43 0.10 11.27
CA THR A 85 -12.59 -0.78 11.01
C THR A 85 -12.32 -2.25 11.33
N LEU A 86 -11.05 -2.64 11.41
CA LEU A 86 -10.61 -3.96 11.84
C LEU A 86 -10.41 -4.06 13.36
N ASN A 87 -10.78 -3.03 14.12
CA ASN A 87 -10.53 -2.85 15.55
C ASN A 87 -9.03 -2.71 15.90
N ILE A 88 -8.22 -2.21 14.96
CA ILE A 88 -6.82 -1.90 15.15
C ILE A 88 -6.69 -0.44 15.58
N GLN A 89 -6.06 -0.20 16.73
CA GLN A 89 -5.81 1.15 17.21
C GLN A 89 -4.52 1.70 16.60
N THR A 90 -4.55 2.97 16.17
CA THR A 90 -3.37 3.66 15.64
C THR A 90 -3.21 5.03 16.25
N GLU A 91 -2.01 5.36 16.69
CA GLU A 91 -1.67 6.66 17.22
C GLU A 91 -0.44 7.21 16.50
N ALA A 92 -0.55 8.44 15.97
CA ALA A 92 0.57 9.15 15.37
C ALA A 92 1.11 10.17 16.36
N TRP A 93 2.40 10.11 16.66
CA TRP A 93 3.08 11.06 17.53
C TRP A 93 4.46 11.41 16.98
N GLN A 94 4.68 12.72 16.73
CA GLN A 94 5.89 13.20 16.05
C GLN A 94 6.09 12.53 14.69
N ASN A 95 7.21 11.80 14.50
CA ASN A 95 7.54 11.03 13.31
C ASN A 95 7.33 9.52 13.48
N PHE A 96 6.51 9.13 14.44
CA PHE A 96 6.17 7.72 14.73
C PHE A 96 4.70 7.44 14.47
N LEU A 97 4.41 6.23 14.04
CA LEU A 97 3.07 5.67 14.02
C LEU A 97 3.05 4.39 14.86
N TYR A 98 2.26 4.40 15.92
CA TYR A 98 2.01 3.23 16.76
C TYR A 98 0.76 2.50 16.27
N ILE A 99 0.82 1.18 16.20
CA ILE A 99 -0.26 0.30 15.72
C ILE A 99 -0.41 -0.83 16.72
N ASP A 100 -1.61 -1.03 17.28
CA ASP A 100 -1.92 -2.15 18.17
C ASP A 100 -2.88 -3.12 17.48
N THR A 101 -2.40 -4.34 17.23
CA THR A 101 -3.09 -5.39 16.46
C THR A 101 -3.58 -6.57 17.30
N LYS A 102 -3.61 -6.42 18.64
CA LYS A 102 -4.02 -7.51 19.55
C LYS A 102 -5.48 -7.93 19.40
N ASN A 103 -6.36 -6.96 19.08
CA ASN A 103 -7.81 -7.17 19.16
C ASN A 103 -8.47 -6.99 17.77
N ILE A 104 -7.98 -7.71 16.77
CA ILE A 104 -8.61 -7.68 15.43
C ILE A 104 -9.89 -8.52 15.48
N GLU A 105 -11.04 -7.89 15.27
CA GLU A 105 -12.37 -8.50 15.36
C GLU A 105 -13.09 -8.61 14.03
N ASN A 106 -12.64 -7.89 13.00
CA ASN A 106 -13.31 -7.82 11.73
C ASN A 106 -12.36 -8.17 10.59
N ASN A 107 -12.87 -8.80 9.54
CA ASN A 107 -12.12 -9.13 8.33
C ASN A 107 -12.74 -8.52 7.06
N LYS A 108 -13.64 -7.54 7.22
CA LYS A 108 -14.36 -6.90 6.11
C LYS A 108 -14.04 -5.42 6.02
N ILE A 109 -13.68 -4.96 4.81
CA ILE A 109 -13.44 -3.56 4.49
C ILE A 109 -14.54 -3.06 3.56
N SER A 110 -15.14 -1.92 3.93
CA SER A 110 -16.27 -1.33 3.21
C SER A 110 -15.87 -0.72 1.87
N HIS A 111 -16.87 -0.58 0.98
CA HIS A 111 -16.70 0.06 -0.31
C HIS A 111 -16.25 1.53 -0.17
N GLU A 112 -16.80 2.26 0.77
CA GLU A 112 -16.47 3.68 0.98
C GLU A 112 -14.97 3.89 1.23
N LEU A 113 -14.36 3.09 2.09
CA LEU A 113 -12.95 3.20 2.42
C LEU A 113 -12.04 2.69 1.28
N THR A 114 -12.42 1.61 0.61
CA THR A 114 -11.63 1.09 -0.51
C THR A 114 -11.56 2.04 -1.70
N GLN A 115 -12.57 2.91 -1.85
CA GLN A 115 -12.55 3.96 -2.88
C GLN A 115 -11.58 5.10 -2.55
N LYS A 116 -11.29 5.36 -1.27
CA LYS A 116 -10.42 6.46 -0.83
C LYS A 116 -8.92 6.15 -1.02
N VAL A 117 -8.53 4.91 -0.78
CA VAL A 117 -7.14 4.48 -0.92
C VAL A 117 -7.04 3.10 -1.58
N ARG A 118 -6.45 3.07 -2.77
CA ARG A 118 -6.27 1.83 -3.53
C ARG A 118 -5.41 0.79 -2.79
N ALA A 119 -4.46 1.25 -1.98
CA ALA A 119 -3.60 0.40 -1.16
C ALA A 119 -4.36 -0.48 -0.16
N SER A 120 -5.68 -0.28 0.00
CA SER A 120 -6.57 -1.19 0.73
C SER A 120 -6.44 -2.65 0.29
N ILE A 121 -6.02 -2.92 -0.96
CA ILE A 121 -5.79 -4.27 -1.47
C ILE A 121 -4.69 -5.03 -0.70
N PHE A 122 -3.72 -4.33 -0.12
CA PHE A 122 -2.67 -4.96 0.69
C PHE A 122 -3.24 -5.63 1.96
N ILE A 123 -4.27 -5.02 2.55
CA ILE A 123 -4.94 -5.59 3.73
C ILE A 123 -5.54 -6.96 3.41
N LEU A 124 -6.00 -7.18 2.18
CA LEU A 124 -6.53 -8.47 1.74
C LEU A 124 -5.49 -9.59 1.92
N GLY A 125 -4.25 -9.36 1.47
CA GLY A 125 -3.16 -10.31 1.61
C GLY A 125 -2.83 -10.62 3.07
N ALA A 126 -2.76 -9.58 3.91
CA ALA A 126 -2.45 -9.71 5.33
C ALA A 126 -3.57 -10.44 6.10
N LEU A 127 -4.84 -10.07 5.89
CA LEU A 127 -5.99 -10.75 6.51
C LEU A 127 -6.08 -12.21 6.08
N LEU A 128 -5.89 -12.48 4.80
CA LEU A 128 -5.93 -13.83 4.26
C LEU A 128 -4.82 -14.72 4.86
N GLY A 129 -3.62 -14.18 5.00
CA GLY A 129 -2.49 -14.87 5.64
C GLY A 129 -2.75 -15.17 7.10
N ARG A 130 -3.24 -14.19 7.90
CA ARG A 130 -3.43 -14.34 9.34
C ARG A 130 -4.72 -15.08 9.71
N PHE A 131 -5.84 -14.73 9.09
CA PHE A 131 -7.18 -15.21 9.49
C PHE A 131 -7.81 -16.22 8.55
N ARG A 132 -7.14 -16.53 7.43
CA ARG A 132 -7.66 -17.45 6.40
C ARG A 132 -9.00 -16.98 5.80
N SER A 133 -9.38 -15.75 6.04
CA SER A 133 -10.63 -15.16 5.55
C SER A 133 -10.48 -13.65 5.42
N ALA A 134 -10.95 -13.09 4.32
CA ALA A 134 -11.01 -11.66 4.13
C ALA A 134 -12.13 -11.27 3.16
N VAL A 135 -12.76 -10.12 3.40
CA VAL A 135 -13.76 -9.54 2.51
C VAL A 135 -13.38 -8.09 2.23
N ILE A 136 -13.19 -7.75 0.99
CA ILE A 136 -12.86 -6.39 0.57
C ILE A 136 -13.77 -5.97 -0.59
N ALA A 137 -14.26 -4.73 -0.57
CA ALA A 137 -14.86 -4.19 -1.77
C ALA A 137 -13.79 -3.90 -2.84
N TYR A 138 -14.18 -3.93 -4.11
CA TYR A 138 -13.26 -3.58 -5.19
C TYR A 138 -12.63 -2.22 -4.92
N PRO A 139 -11.29 -2.11 -4.95
CA PRO A 139 -10.61 -0.83 -4.73
C PRO A 139 -10.99 0.16 -5.84
N GLY A 140 -11.11 1.43 -5.47
CA GLY A 140 -11.44 2.50 -6.40
C GLY A 140 -10.43 2.64 -7.53
N GLY A 141 -10.90 3.25 -8.61
CA GLY A 141 -10.03 3.65 -9.71
C GLY A 141 -9.04 4.74 -9.26
N CYS A 142 -7.93 4.85 -9.98
CA CYS A 142 -7.02 5.98 -9.86
C CYS A 142 -7.26 6.92 -11.04
N ASN A 143 -7.17 8.23 -10.84
CA ASN A 143 -7.27 9.23 -11.92
C ASN A 143 -6.24 9.03 -13.04
N ILE A 144 -5.22 8.18 -12.82
CA ILE A 144 -4.15 7.86 -13.77
C ILE A 144 -4.53 6.71 -14.72
N GLY A 145 -5.58 5.91 -14.38
CA GLY A 145 -6.06 4.80 -15.22
C GLY A 145 -6.55 3.57 -14.44
N THR A 146 -7.05 2.60 -15.21
CA THR A 146 -7.48 1.31 -14.66
C THR A 146 -6.27 0.52 -14.18
N ARG A 147 -6.33 0.05 -12.94
CA ARG A 147 -5.30 -0.83 -12.35
C ARG A 147 -5.98 -2.10 -11.89
N PRO A 148 -6.10 -3.12 -12.74
CA PRO A 148 -6.76 -4.37 -12.41
C PRO A 148 -6.07 -5.06 -11.22
N ILE A 149 -6.81 -5.88 -10.50
CA ILE A 149 -6.34 -6.68 -9.36
C ILE A 149 -6.27 -8.17 -9.69
N ASP A 150 -6.38 -8.51 -10.97
CA ASP A 150 -6.36 -9.86 -11.52
C ASP A 150 -5.12 -10.65 -11.11
N LEU A 151 -3.94 -10.00 -11.08
CA LEU A 151 -2.69 -10.62 -10.62
C LEU A 151 -2.74 -10.98 -9.13
N HIS A 152 -3.35 -10.16 -8.29
CA HIS A 152 -3.56 -10.47 -6.88
C HIS A 152 -4.47 -11.70 -6.74
N ILE A 153 -5.63 -11.67 -7.42
CA ILE A 153 -6.61 -12.78 -7.40
C ILE A 153 -5.98 -14.08 -7.91
N LYS A 154 -5.26 -14.02 -9.05
CA LYS A 154 -4.58 -15.18 -9.61
C LYS A 154 -3.54 -15.75 -8.65
N GLY A 155 -2.73 -14.89 -8.04
CA GLY A 155 -1.71 -15.29 -7.08
C GLY A 155 -2.30 -15.93 -5.82
N PHE A 156 -3.35 -15.37 -5.22
CA PHE A 156 -4.02 -15.98 -4.08
C PHE A 156 -4.66 -17.34 -4.44
N LYS A 157 -5.28 -17.46 -5.61
CA LYS A 157 -5.79 -18.75 -6.10
C LYS A 157 -4.67 -19.79 -6.29
N ALA A 158 -3.50 -19.38 -6.76
CA ALA A 158 -2.34 -20.26 -6.89
C ALA A 158 -1.82 -20.76 -5.52
N LEU A 159 -1.97 -19.95 -4.46
CA LEU A 159 -1.70 -20.38 -3.09
C LEU A 159 -2.83 -21.21 -2.45
N GLY A 160 -3.93 -21.45 -3.17
CA GLY A 160 -5.04 -22.29 -2.71
C GLY A 160 -6.25 -21.52 -2.15
N ALA A 161 -6.30 -20.21 -2.26
CA ALA A 161 -7.46 -19.45 -1.85
C ALA A 161 -8.65 -19.67 -2.79
N ARG A 162 -9.85 -19.84 -2.23
CA ARG A 162 -11.11 -19.79 -2.96
C ARG A 162 -11.62 -18.34 -2.95
N ILE A 163 -11.77 -17.75 -4.13
CA ILE A 163 -12.18 -16.36 -4.29
C ILE A 163 -13.51 -16.29 -5.00
N ILE A 164 -14.46 -15.56 -4.40
CA ILE A 164 -15.81 -15.32 -4.93
C ILE A 164 -15.99 -13.81 -5.07
N GLU A 165 -16.32 -13.38 -6.29
CA GLU A 165 -16.59 -11.99 -6.62
C GLU A 165 -18.10 -11.79 -6.72
N LYS A 166 -18.68 -11.01 -5.83
CA LYS A 166 -20.15 -10.83 -5.79
C LYS A 166 -20.51 -9.45 -5.21
N HIS A 167 -21.47 -8.78 -5.83
CA HIS A 167 -22.04 -7.50 -5.39
C HIS A 167 -20.99 -6.43 -5.10
N GLY A 168 -19.91 -6.34 -5.91
CA GLY A 168 -18.84 -5.36 -5.74
C GLY A 168 -17.86 -5.71 -4.62
N TYR A 169 -17.92 -6.92 -4.06
CA TYR A 169 -17.01 -7.43 -3.05
C TYR A 169 -16.24 -8.66 -3.53
N ILE A 170 -15.05 -8.81 -3.00
CA ILE A 170 -14.17 -9.97 -3.15
C ILE A 170 -14.16 -10.70 -1.82
N TYR A 171 -14.68 -11.92 -1.81
CA TYR A 171 -14.70 -12.82 -0.67
C TYR A 171 -13.57 -13.82 -0.85
N CYS A 172 -12.60 -13.83 0.06
CA CYS A 172 -11.46 -14.71 0.04
C CYS A 172 -11.55 -15.72 1.19
N HIS A 173 -11.50 -16.98 0.84
CA HIS A 173 -11.51 -18.12 1.76
C HIS A 173 -10.19 -18.86 1.63
N GLY A 174 -9.46 -18.97 2.72
CA GLY A 174 -8.10 -19.49 2.80
C GLY A 174 -7.95 -20.79 3.56
N GLU A 175 -9.02 -21.60 3.69
CA GLU A 175 -8.98 -22.89 4.41
C GLU A 175 -7.94 -23.85 3.78
N ASN A 176 -7.72 -23.75 2.46
CA ASN A 176 -6.78 -24.57 1.73
C ASN A 176 -5.48 -23.85 1.34
N LEU A 177 -5.18 -22.71 1.99
CA LEU A 177 -3.94 -22.00 1.73
C LEU A 177 -2.72 -22.85 2.11
N LYS A 178 -1.78 -22.92 1.20
CA LYS A 178 -0.50 -23.65 1.37
C LYS A 178 0.63 -22.90 0.65
N ALA A 179 1.84 -23.09 1.17
CA ALA A 179 3.05 -22.63 0.50
C ALA A 179 3.21 -23.28 -0.88
N GLY A 180 3.84 -22.61 -1.82
CA GLY A 180 4.04 -23.10 -3.16
C GLY A 180 4.63 -22.09 -4.13
N ASN A 181 4.66 -22.45 -5.40
CA ASN A 181 5.20 -21.59 -6.45
C ASN A 181 4.09 -20.75 -7.09
N VAL A 182 4.31 -19.45 -7.16
CA VAL A 182 3.43 -18.49 -7.85
C VAL A 182 4.23 -17.81 -8.95
N PHE A 183 3.70 -17.84 -10.17
CA PHE A 183 4.26 -17.12 -11.31
C PHE A 183 3.27 -16.01 -11.72
N LEU A 184 3.74 -14.75 -11.71
CA LEU A 184 2.95 -13.62 -12.19
C LEU A 184 3.10 -13.51 -13.71
N ASP A 185 1.99 -13.28 -14.42
CA ASP A 185 2.02 -13.11 -15.89
C ASP A 185 2.73 -11.82 -16.27
N PHE A 186 2.73 -10.84 -15.37
CA PHE A 186 3.37 -9.55 -15.53
C PHE A 186 3.94 -9.06 -14.18
N PRO A 187 5.15 -8.45 -14.16
CA PRO A 187 5.71 -7.91 -12.93
C PRO A 187 4.79 -6.87 -12.29
N SER A 188 4.49 -7.05 -11.01
CA SER A 188 3.61 -6.17 -10.26
C SER A 188 4.03 -6.05 -8.80
N VAL A 189 4.57 -4.90 -8.42
CA VAL A 189 4.97 -4.60 -7.03
C VAL A 189 3.81 -4.86 -6.07
N GLY A 190 2.62 -4.33 -6.36
CA GLY A 190 1.47 -4.48 -5.47
C GLY A 190 0.99 -5.91 -5.30
N ALA A 191 0.95 -6.70 -6.38
CA ALA A 191 0.60 -8.12 -6.29
C ALA A 191 1.67 -8.90 -5.51
N THR A 192 2.94 -8.62 -5.76
CA THR A 192 4.07 -9.23 -5.05
C THR A 192 3.99 -8.97 -3.55
N GLU A 193 3.83 -7.71 -3.13
CA GLU A 193 3.72 -7.33 -1.72
C GLU A 193 2.53 -8.01 -1.05
N SER A 194 1.36 -8.04 -1.68
CA SER A 194 0.17 -8.70 -1.15
C SER A 194 0.35 -10.22 -1.01
N LEU A 195 0.99 -10.86 -1.99
CA LEU A 195 1.27 -12.29 -1.96
C LEU A 195 2.33 -12.64 -0.91
N MET A 196 3.36 -11.82 -0.74
CA MET A 196 4.34 -11.95 0.34
C MET A 196 3.66 -11.92 1.71
N MET A 197 2.76 -10.95 1.95
CA MET A 197 2.00 -10.86 3.20
C MET A 197 1.16 -12.12 3.43
N CYS A 198 0.47 -12.62 2.40
CA CYS A 198 -0.31 -13.85 2.52
C CYS A 198 0.57 -15.05 2.83
N ALA A 199 1.75 -15.12 2.22
CA ALA A 199 2.67 -16.25 2.34
C ALA A 199 3.43 -16.31 3.67
N CYS A 200 3.65 -15.15 4.34
CA CYS A 200 4.47 -15.06 5.56
C CYS A 200 4.04 -16.00 6.69
N LEU A 201 2.75 -16.37 6.76
CA LEU A 201 2.19 -17.22 7.81
C LEU A 201 1.73 -18.58 7.28
N LEU A 202 2.25 -19.01 6.13
CA LEU A 202 2.03 -20.34 5.57
C LEU A 202 3.20 -21.27 5.95
N ASP A 203 2.88 -22.50 6.31
CA ASP A 203 3.90 -23.51 6.55
C ASP A 203 4.58 -23.92 5.24
N GLY A 204 5.91 -23.96 5.24
CA GLY A 204 6.72 -24.33 4.08
C GLY A 204 7.32 -23.14 3.32
N GLU A 205 7.82 -23.41 2.13
CA GLU A 205 8.48 -22.43 1.27
C GLU A 205 7.54 -21.93 0.16
N THR A 206 7.46 -20.60 0.02
CA THR A 206 6.75 -19.97 -1.10
C THR A 206 7.72 -19.23 -1.99
N THR A 207 7.70 -19.56 -3.27
CA THR A 207 8.52 -18.87 -4.28
C THR A 207 7.62 -18.04 -5.20
N LEU A 208 7.87 -16.74 -5.26
CA LEU A 208 7.23 -15.82 -6.21
C LEU A 208 8.18 -15.55 -7.37
N LYS A 209 7.70 -15.72 -8.61
CA LYS A 209 8.48 -15.53 -9.84
C LYS A 209 7.85 -14.48 -10.73
N ASN A 210 8.70 -13.80 -11.51
CA ASN A 210 8.32 -12.70 -12.40
C ASN A 210 7.64 -11.56 -11.63
N VAL A 211 8.27 -11.13 -10.52
CA VAL A 211 7.80 -10.11 -9.58
C VAL A 211 8.43 -8.75 -9.84
#